data_d0d63755f372897072a7ac1a262dbe29
#
_entry.id   d0d63755f372897072a7ac1a262dbe29
#
_cell.length_a   1.000
_cell.length_b   1.000
_cell.length_c   1.000
_cell.angle_alpha   90.00
_cell.angle_beta   90.00
_cell.angle_gamma   90.00
#
_symmetry.space_group_name_H-M   'P 1'
#
loop_
_entity.id
_entity.type
_entity.pdbx_description
1 polymer ?
#
loop_
_entity_poly.entity_id
_entity_poly.type
_entity_poly.pdbx_seq_one_letter_code
_entity_poly.pdbx_strand_id
1 'polypeptide(L)'
;LSNNEMRNLLYDLHRADGAIQVAGYNYGHNQEIASYYKSVLDKHGVTQAQFDSSLVWYTDNPQIFNKIYPRVVARLQADLEYEEALRDERIRQYRTNKNKASQSSVEQPKLHIRPSEDVQKEYIYGIENPWKEWKSQDFCEKNVIIFGQLEKK
;
A
#
# COMPACT_ATOMS: atom_id res chain seq x y z
N LEU A 1 18.86 25.91 -2.57
CA LEU A 1 17.42 25.87 -2.32
C LEU A 1 17.03 26.77 -1.16
N SER A 2 15.93 27.50 -1.29
CA SER A 2 15.33 28.27 -0.20
C SER A 2 14.78 27.37 0.92
N ASN A 3 14.52 27.93 2.10
CA ASN A 3 13.96 27.18 3.24
C ASN A 3 12.61 26.52 2.91
N ASN A 4 11.78 27.15 2.07
CA ASN A 4 10.49 26.58 1.70
C ASN A 4 10.64 25.46 0.67
N GLU A 5 11.52 25.63 -0.33
CA GLU A 5 11.80 24.59 -1.31
C GLU A 5 12.41 23.36 -0.64
N MET A 6 13.42 23.56 0.21
CA MET A 6 14.05 22.45 0.95
C MET A 6 13.06 21.70 1.84
N ARG A 7 12.19 22.42 2.55
CA ARG A 7 11.14 21.82 3.38
C ARG A 7 10.18 20.97 2.55
N ASN A 8 9.70 21.49 1.41
CA ASN A 8 8.76 20.76 0.57
C ASN A 8 9.41 19.55 -0.10
N LEU A 9 10.65 19.70 -0.52
CA LEU A 9 11.43 18.61 -1.11
C LEU A 9 11.71 17.49 -0.10
N LEU A 10 12.15 17.83 1.12
CA LEU A 10 12.35 16.85 2.20
C LEU A 10 11.07 16.11 2.56
N TYR A 11 9.93 16.82 2.61
CA TYR A 11 8.64 16.19 2.85
C TYR A 11 8.30 15.13 1.79
N ASP A 12 8.45 15.45 0.50
CA ASP A 12 8.17 14.49 -0.57
C ASP A 12 9.22 13.37 -0.63
N LEU A 13 10.48 13.61 -0.27
CA LEU A 13 11.51 12.57 -0.14
C LEU A 13 11.15 11.56 0.94
N HIS A 14 10.71 12.00 2.13
CA HIS A 14 10.27 11.06 3.18
C HIS A 14 9.04 10.25 2.77
N ARG A 15 8.13 10.83 1.97
CA ARG A 15 7.02 10.06 1.41
C ARG A 15 7.49 9.02 0.40
N ALA A 16 8.51 9.36 -0.41
CA ALA A 16 9.14 8.39 -1.30
C ALA A 16 9.83 7.25 -0.53
N ASP A 17 10.53 7.57 0.57
CA ASP A 17 11.10 6.56 1.47
C ASP A 17 10.06 5.57 1.99
N GLY A 18 8.91 6.08 2.44
CA GLY A 18 7.79 5.25 2.85
C GLY A 18 7.25 4.37 1.73
N ALA A 19 7.10 4.91 0.51
CA ALA A 19 6.64 4.15 -0.65
C ALA A 19 7.62 3.05 -1.05
N ILE A 20 8.93 3.32 -1.01
CA ILE A 20 10.01 2.36 -1.26
C ILE A 20 9.94 1.21 -0.25
N GLN A 21 9.73 1.51 1.04
CA GLN A 21 9.60 0.51 2.09
C GLN A 21 8.36 -0.38 1.89
N VAL A 22 7.20 0.23 1.57
CA VAL A 22 5.95 -0.50 1.30
C VAL A 22 6.07 -1.38 0.06
N ALA A 23 6.78 -0.93 -0.97
CA ALA A 23 7.07 -1.72 -2.17
C ALA A 23 8.04 -2.89 -1.91
N GLY A 24 8.67 -2.94 -0.73
CA GLY A 24 9.63 -4.00 -0.38
C GLY A 24 10.97 -3.86 -1.10
N TYR A 25 11.27 -2.69 -1.67
CA TYR A 25 12.55 -2.48 -2.36
C TYR A 25 13.71 -2.42 -1.37
N ASN A 26 14.76 -3.14 -1.70
CA ASN A 26 15.97 -3.26 -0.91
C ASN A 26 17.21 -3.10 -1.81
N TYR A 27 18.38 -3.46 -1.30
CA TYR A 27 19.67 -3.32 -1.99
C TYR A 27 19.76 -3.91 -3.41
N GLY A 28 18.84 -4.78 -3.81
CA GLY A 28 18.76 -5.32 -5.18
C GLY A 28 17.98 -4.45 -6.16
N HIS A 29 17.28 -3.42 -5.69
CA HIS A 29 16.35 -2.59 -6.46
C HIS A 29 16.85 -1.15 -6.63
N ASN A 30 18.15 -0.99 -6.87
CA ASN A 30 18.78 0.34 -6.91
C ASN A 30 18.21 1.25 -8.02
N GLN A 31 17.81 0.69 -9.16
CA GLN A 31 17.24 1.46 -10.27
C GLN A 31 15.84 1.98 -9.92
N GLU A 32 15.02 1.14 -9.32
CA GLU A 32 13.68 1.50 -8.86
C GLU A 32 13.75 2.57 -7.78
N ILE A 33 14.59 2.37 -6.77
CA ILE A 33 14.83 3.35 -5.69
C ILE A 33 15.30 4.69 -6.27
N ALA A 34 16.28 4.66 -7.17
CA ALA A 34 16.77 5.87 -7.83
C ALA A 34 15.67 6.57 -8.64
N SER A 35 14.76 5.81 -9.28
CA SER A 35 13.65 6.39 -10.04
C SER A 35 12.65 7.12 -9.14
N TYR A 36 12.38 6.62 -7.92
CA TYR A 36 11.54 7.32 -6.95
C TYR A 36 12.13 8.67 -6.56
N TYR A 37 13.40 8.69 -6.16
CA TYR A 37 14.07 9.96 -5.81
C TYR A 37 14.17 10.92 -6.98
N LYS A 38 14.51 10.40 -8.17
CA LYS A 38 14.52 11.22 -9.39
C LYS A 38 13.17 11.85 -9.66
N SER A 39 12.07 11.11 -9.55
CA SER A 39 10.72 11.64 -9.78
C SER A 39 10.34 12.74 -8.79
N VAL A 40 10.81 12.65 -7.54
CA VAL A 40 10.61 13.71 -6.55
C VAL A 40 11.41 14.96 -6.94
N LEU A 41 12.69 14.82 -7.31
CA LEU A 41 13.51 15.94 -7.75
C LEU A 41 12.93 16.63 -8.99
N ASP A 42 12.51 15.84 -9.98
CA ASP A 42 11.88 16.32 -11.22
C ASP A 42 10.59 17.10 -10.93
N LYS A 43 9.75 16.60 -10.00
CA LYS A 43 8.53 17.29 -9.53
C LYS A 43 8.81 18.69 -8.98
N HIS A 44 9.93 18.85 -8.29
CA HIS A 44 10.35 20.13 -7.71
C HIS A 44 11.20 20.97 -8.67
N GLY A 45 11.54 20.47 -9.85
CA GLY A 45 12.42 21.14 -10.82
C GLY A 45 13.84 21.30 -10.30
N VAL A 46 14.29 20.40 -9.44
CA VAL A 46 15.59 20.43 -8.76
C VAL A 46 16.48 19.34 -9.32
N THR A 47 17.71 19.69 -9.70
CA THR A 47 18.72 18.68 -10.09
C THR A 47 19.34 18.05 -8.86
N GLN A 48 19.87 16.82 -9.01
CA GLN A 48 20.61 16.14 -7.94
C GLN A 48 21.74 17.02 -7.38
N ALA A 49 22.52 17.66 -8.26
CA ALA A 49 23.64 18.54 -7.85
C ALA A 49 23.17 19.75 -7.03
N GLN A 50 22.01 20.32 -7.36
CA GLN A 50 21.43 21.42 -6.58
C GLN A 50 20.94 20.95 -5.22
N PHE A 51 20.33 19.77 -5.14
CA PHE A 51 19.94 19.17 -3.88
C PHE A 51 21.14 18.88 -3.00
N ASP A 52 22.16 18.19 -3.52
CA ASP A 52 23.36 17.80 -2.77
C ASP A 52 24.09 19.03 -2.23
N SER A 53 24.30 20.04 -3.07
CA SER A 53 24.93 21.31 -2.64
C SER A 53 24.11 22.03 -1.57
N SER A 54 22.78 22.00 -1.70
CA SER A 54 21.90 22.60 -0.69
C SER A 54 21.94 21.82 0.61
N LEU A 55 21.94 20.49 0.55
CA LEU A 55 22.00 19.63 1.72
C LEU A 55 23.30 19.87 2.51
N VAL A 56 24.45 19.93 1.82
CA VAL A 56 25.74 20.28 2.46
C VAL A 56 25.62 21.63 3.16
N TRP A 57 25.08 22.65 2.49
CA TRP A 57 24.92 23.96 3.09
C TRP A 57 24.05 23.93 4.34
N TYR A 58 22.94 23.19 4.33
CA TYR A 58 22.05 23.05 5.50
C TYR A 58 22.70 22.27 6.65
N THR A 59 23.55 21.27 6.35
CA THR A 59 24.32 20.56 7.38
C THR A 59 25.35 21.45 8.06
N ASP A 60 25.95 22.38 7.30
CA ASP A 60 26.86 23.40 7.85
C ASP A 60 26.14 24.50 8.63
N ASN A 61 24.82 24.64 8.44
CA ASN A 61 23.98 25.63 9.10
C ASN A 61 22.86 24.97 9.92
N PRO A 62 23.17 24.21 10.98
CA PRO A 62 22.21 23.40 11.72
C PRO A 62 21.13 24.24 12.41
N GLN A 63 21.41 25.50 12.73
CA GLN A 63 20.43 26.42 13.32
C GLN A 63 19.25 26.70 12.36
N ILE A 64 19.52 26.71 11.04
CA ILE A 64 18.51 26.92 10.01
C ILE A 64 17.79 25.60 9.75
N PHE A 65 18.52 24.50 9.62
CA PHE A 65 17.97 23.17 9.42
C PHE A 65 16.99 22.78 10.55
N ASN A 66 17.36 23.05 11.80
CA ASN A 66 16.53 22.81 12.98
C ASN A 66 15.24 23.67 13.03
N LYS A 67 15.12 24.70 12.21
CA LYS A 67 13.86 25.46 12.07
C LYS A 67 12.94 24.88 11.00
N ILE A 68 13.48 24.22 9.97
CA ILE A 68 12.68 23.69 8.87
C ILE A 68 12.29 22.23 9.08
N TYR A 69 13.20 21.40 9.58
CA TYR A 69 12.97 19.96 9.69
C TYR A 69 11.80 19.58 10.63
N PRO A 70 11.60 20.18 11.79
CA PRO A 70 10.44 19.91 12.63
C PRO A 70 9.10 20.20 11.94
N ARG A 71 9.08 21.16 10.99
CA ARG A 71 7.88 21.44 10.19
C ARG A 71 7.60 20.35 9.14
N VAL A 72 8.65 19.70 8.62
CA VAL A 72 8.50 18.52 7.77
C VAL A 72 7.88 17.38 8.56
N VAL A 73 8.42 17.09 9.75
CA VAL A 73 7.91 16.04 10.64
C VAL A 73 6.47 16.32 11.04
N ALA A 74 6.14 17.53 11.46
CA ALA A 74 4.77 17.90 11.84
C ALA A 74 3.77 17.72 10.69
N ARG A 75 4.17 18.01 9.44
CA ARG A 75 3.32 17.80 8.28
C ARG A 75 3.11 16.32 7.98
N LEU A 76 4.17 15.51 8.07
CA LEU A 76 4.07 14.05 7.90
C LEU A 76 3.18 13.41 8.98
N GLN A 77 3.27 13.89 10.23
CA GLN A 77 2.40 13.46 11.32
C GLN A 77 0.93 13.81 11.07
N ALA A 78 0.65 15.03 10.63
CA ALA A 78 -0.71 15.44 10.31
C ALA A 78 -1.32 14.60 9.17
N ASP A 79 -0.53 14.27 8.14
CA ASP A 79 -0.96 13.40 7.06
C ASP A 79 -1.23 11.97 7.56
N LEU A 80 -0.40 11.46 8.45
CA LEU A 80 -0.59 10.14 9.06
C LEU A 80 -1.90 10.11 9.87
N GLU A 81 -2.14 11.08 10.74
CA GLU A 81 -3.37 11.20 11.54
C GLU A 81 -4.61 11.26 10.64
N TYR A 82 -4.54 12.01 9.56
CA TYR A 82 -5.63 12.10 8.58
C TYR A 82 -5.92 10.77 7.89
N GLU A 83 -4.90 10.06 7.43
CA GLU A 83 -5.05 8.74 6.78
C GLU A 83 -5.55 7.67 7.77
N GLU A 84 -5.13 7.73 9.03
CA GLU A 84 -5.64 6.86 10.10
C GLU A 84 -7.13 7.11 10.35
N ALA A 85 -7.55 8.36 10.45
CA ALA A 85 -8.95 8.72 10.63
C ALA A 85 -9.82 8.24 9.45
N LEU A 86 -9.34 8.41 8.20
CA LEU A 86 -10.02 7.89 7.01
C LEU A 86 -10.13 6.36 6.99
N ARG A 87 -9.08 5.67 7.43
CA ARG A 87 -9.07 4.21 7.54
C ARG A 87 -10.10 3.74 8.57
N ASP A 88 -10.12 4.37 9.73
CA ASP A 88 -11.07 4.03 10.79
C ASP A 88 -12.51 4.25 10.36
N GLU A 89 -12.79 5.33 9.63
CA GLU A 89 -14.11 5.59 9.09
C GLU A 89 -14.52 4.52 8.04
N ARG A 90 -13.61 4.14 7.14
CA ARG A 90 -13.86 3.03 6.18
C ARG A 90 -14.16 1.72 6.89
N ILE A 91 -13.44 1.42 7.97
CA ILE A 91 -13.69 0.21 8.78
C ILE A 91 -15.06 0.28 9.45
N ARG A 92 -15.45 1.42 10.01
CA ARG A 92 -16.78 1.62 10.62
C ARG A 92 -17.89 1.42 9.58
N GLN A 93 -17.77 2.05 8.41
CA GLN A 93 -18.73 1.91 7.31
C GLN A 93 -18.85 0.45 6.84
N TYR A 94 -17.72 -0.24 6.67
CA TYR A 94 -17.72 -1.66 6.31
C TYR A 94 -18.46 -2.51 7.34
N ARG A 95 -18.20 -2.31 8.64
CA ARG A 95 -18.87 -3.04 9.74
C ARG A 95 -20.38 -2.75 9.75
N THR A 96 -20.77 -1.50 9.57
CA THR A 96 -22.18 -1.09 9.53
C THR A 96 -22.92 -1.74 8.35
N ASN A 97 -22.31 -1.72 7.16
CA ASN A 97 -22.90 -2.33 5.96
C ASN A 97 -23.00 -3.85 6.10
N LYS A 98 -21.97 -4.50 6.65
CA LYS A 98 -22.00 -5.94 6.94
C LYS A 98 -23.13 -6.31 7.90
N ASN A 99 -23.32 -5.53 8.96
CA ASN A 99 -24.40 -5.77 9.93
C ASN A 99 -25.79 -5.56 9.29
N LYS A 100 -25.98 -4.54 8.46
CA LYS A 100 -27.22 -4.32 7.70
C LYS A 100 -27.50 -5.48 6.74
N ALA A 101 -26.50 -5.95 6.01
CA ALA A 101 -26.63 -7.10 5.11
C ALA A 101 -26.99 -8.38 5.88
N SER A 102 -26.44 -8.60 7.06
CA SER A 102 -26.77 -9.75 7.92
C SER A 102 -28.17 -9.67 8.51
N GLN A 103 -28.71 -8.47 8.74
CA GLN A 103 -30.08 -8.28 9.21
C GLN A 103 -31.12 -8.39 8.10
N SER A 104 -30.77 -8.03 6.85
CA SER A 104 -31.68 -8.17 5.70
C SER A 104 -31.79 -9.60 5.18
N SER A 105 -30.89 -10.51 5.60
CA SER A 105 -30.92 -11.92 5.19
C SER A 105 -31.88 -12.80 6.05
N VAL A 106 -32.73 -12.20 6.89
CA VAL A 106 -33.66 -12.96 7.78
C VAL A 106 -34.95 -13.36 7.06
N GLU A 107 -35.18 -12.98 5.79
CA GLU A 107 -36.31 -13.50 5.02
C GLU A 107 -35.91 -13.95 3.62
N GLN A 108 -35.02 -14.91 3.52
CA GLN A 108 -35.04 -15.74 2.33
C GLN A 108 -36.09 -16.83 2.51
N PRO A 109 -37.11 -16.92 1.63
CA PRO A 109 -37.97 -18.06 1.62
C PRO A 109 -37.08 -19.29 1.42
N LYS A 110 -37.19 -20.27 2.31
CA LYS A 110 -36.56 -21.58 2.14
C LYS A 110 -37.16 -22.24 0.92
N LEU A 111 -36.68 -21.87 -0.26
CA LEU A 111 -36.94 -22.61 -1.47
C LEU A 111 -36.20 -23.95 -1.33
N HIS A 112 -36.91 -24.96 -0.82
CA HIS A 112 -36.49 -26.35 -0.83
C HIS A 112 -36.60 -26.87 -2.28
N ILE A 113 -35.83 -26.26 -3.20
CA ILE A 113 -35.56 -26.89 -4.49
C ILE A 113 -34.34 -27.76 -4.22
N ARG A 114 -34.54 -29.06 -4.00
CA ARG A 114 -33.47 -30.03 -4.25
C ARG A 114 -33.24 -30.01 -5.76
N PRO A 115 -32.07 -29.57 -6.24
CA PRO A 115 -31.75 -29.74 -7.66
C PRO A 115 -31.81 -31.25 -7.95
N SER A 116 -32.42 -31.65 -9.09
CA SER A 116 -32.33 -33.03 -9.56
C SER A 116 -30.85 -33.40 -9.72
N GLU A 117 -30.54 -34.69 -9.60
CA GLU A 117 -29.13 -35.15 -9.79
C GLU A 117 -28.54 -34.70 -11.11
N ASP A 118 -29.35 -34.49 -12.15
CA ASP A 118 -28.94 -34.01 -13.47
C ASP A 118 -28.48 -32.54 -13.43
N VAL A 119 -29.19 -31.67 -12.66
CA VAL A 119 -28.80 -30.26 -12.49
C VAL A 119 -27.49 -30.15 -11.67
N GLN A 120 -27.30 -31.06 -10.70
CA GLN A 120 -26.02 -31.09 -9.96
C GLN A 120 -24.86 -31.52 -10.86
N LYS A 121 -25.08 -32.41 -11.82
CA LYS A 121 -24.05 -32.80 -12.79
C LYS A 121 -23.71 -31.67 -13.77
N GLU A 122 -24.71 -30.94 -14.25
CA GLU A 122 -24.51 -29.81 -15.17
C GLU A 122 -23.77 -28.63 -14.49
N TYR A 123 -24.07 -28.36 -13.22
CA TYR A 123 -23.35 -27.36 -12.44
C TYR A 123 -21.89 -27.75 -12.13
N ILE A 124 -21.61 -29.06 -12.05
CA ILE A 124 -20.26 -29.58 -11.80
C ILE A 124 -19.42 -29.58 -13.09
N TYR A 125 -20.05 -29.75 -14.26
CA TYR A 125 -19.35 -29.87 -15.52
C TYR A 125 -19.37 -28.61 -16.40
N GLY A 126 -20.29 -27.67 -16.17
CA GLY A 126 -20.44 -26.45 -17.00
C GLY A 126 -19.65 -25.22 -16.50
N ILE A 127 -19.25 -25.21 -15.24
CA ILE A 127 -18.31 -24.24 -14.68
C ILE A 127 -17.10 -25.06 -14.26
N GLU A 128 -15.98 -24.87 -14.95
CA GLU A 128 -14.70 -25.36 -14.43
C GLU A 128 -14.61 -24.88 -12.99
N ASN A 129 -14.75 -25.84 -12.07
CA ASN A 129 -14.80 -25.54 -10.64
C ASN A 129 -13.47 -24.87 -10.26
N PRO A 130 -13.43 -23.55 -9.99
CA PRO A 130 -12.17 -22.86 -9.70
C PRO A 130 -11.50 -23.44 -8.46
N TRP A 131 -12.23 -24.20 -7.65
CA TRP A 131 -11.73 -24.91 -6.47
C TRP A 131 -11.13 -26.28 -6.76
N LYS A 132 -11.25 -26.80 -7.99
CA LYS A 132 -10.66 -28.08 -8.38
C LYS A 132 -9.15 -27.97 -8.53
N GLU A 133 -8.68 -26.82 -9.01
CA GLU A 133 -7.24 -26.51 -9.07
C GLU A 133 -6.68 -26.18 -7.67
N TRP A 134 -7.53 -25.68 -6.76
CA TRP A 134 -7.10 -25.34 -5.40
C TRP A 134 -6.79 -26.58 -4.55
N LYS A 135 -7.35 -27.73 -4.87
CA LYS A 135 -7.04 -29.02 -4.24
C LYS A 135 -5.96 -29.82 -4.97
N SER A 136 -5.46 -29.33 -6.11
CA SER A 136 -4.32 -29.95 -6.77
C SER A 136 -3.05 -29.61 -5.98
N GLN A 137 -2.24 -30.64 -5.73
CA GLN A 137 -0.97 -30.52 -4.99
C GLN A 137 -0.05 -29.48 -5.66
N ASP A 138 -0.09 -29.36 -7.00
CA ASP A 138 0.65 -28.36 -7.78
C ASP A 138 0.24 -26.91 -7.51
N PHE A 139 -1.04 -26.64 -7.21
CA PHE A 139 -1.48 -25.29 -6.87
C PHE A 139 -1.02 -24.91 -5.47
N CYS A 140 -1.09 -25.83 -4.51
CA CYS A 140 -0.56 -25.63 -3.17
C CYS A 140 0.96 -25.43 -3.19
N GLU A 141 1.70 -26.20 -3.96
CA GLU A 141 3.16 -26.07 -4.05
C GLU A 141 3.59 -24.74 -4.69
N LYS A 142 2.94 -24.31 -5.76
CA LYS A 142 3.25 -23.03 -6.43
C LYS A 142 2.93 -21.82 -5.59
N ASN A 143 1.87 -21.85 -4.79
CA ASN A 143 1.46 -20.69 -3.97
C ASN A 143 2.10 -20.68 -2.57
N VAL A 144 2.46 -21.85 -2.03
CA VAL A 144 3.26 -21.94 -0.79
C VAL A 144 4.69 -21.41 -1.00
N ILE A 145 5.24 -21.55 -2.21
CA ILE A 145 6.54 -20.96 -2.55
C ILE A 145 6.49 -19.43 -2.49
N ILE A 146 5.38 -18.78 -2.85
CA ILE A 146 5.23 -17.32 -2.78
C ILE A 146 5.12 -16.84 -1.33
N PHE A 147 4.45 -17.59 -0.45
CA PHE A 147 4.32 -17.24 0.97
C PHE A 147 5.48 -17.72 1.84
N GLY A 148 6.09 -18.85 1.53
CA GLY A 148 7.20 -19.43 2.29
C GLY A 148 8.56 -18.74 2.08
N GLN A 149 8.72 -17.95 1.03
CA GLN A 149 9.95 -17.16 0.83
C GLN A 149 9.95 -15.83 1.60
N LEU A 150 8.81 -15.42 2.17
CA LEU A 150 8.71 -14.24 3.02
C LEU A 150 9.07 -14.52 4.49
N GLU A 151 9.12 -15.79 4.92
CA GLU A 151 9.46 -16.16 6.30
C GLU A 151 10.89 -16.65 6.52
N LYS A 152 11.73 -16.75 5.47
CA LYS A 152 13.10 -17.30 5.58
C LYS A 152 14.19 -16.41 5.00
N LYS A 153 14.07 -15.08 5.17
CA LYS A 153 15.27 -14.21 5.06
C LYS A 153 15.21 -13.07 6.04
#